data_641379413a7369af8b5af116310d8768
#
_entry.id   641379413a7369af8b5af116310d8768
#
_cell.length_a   1.000
_cell.length_b   1.000
_cell.length_c   1.000
_cell.angle_alpha   90.00
_cell.angle_beta   90.00
_cell.angle_gamma   90.00
#
_symmetry.space_group_name_H-M   'P 1'
#
loop_
_entity.id
_entity.type
_entity.pdbx_description
1 polymer ?
#
loop_
_entity_poly.entity_id
_entity_poly.type
_entity_poly.pdbx_seq_one_letter_code
_entity_poly.pdbx_strand_id
1 'polypeptide(L)'
;MGVFKKINFGLRKTRNNMSGAIDNVLDSYTSIDEELFDELEEALVMGDVGVTTASEITKRLNERVRKKGLKNPNDVKTEIKEIVAEILEGGEDMGLMTIPSIILVIGVNGVGKTTTIGKMA
;
A
#
# COMPACT_ATOMS: atom_id res chain seq x y z
N MET A 1 -14.69 -21.00 -8.42
CA MET A 1 -14.16 -19.65 -8.19
C MET A 1 -12.78 -19.75 -7.55
N GLY A 2 -11.73 -19.32 -8.21
CA GLY A 2 -10.38 -19.40 -7.66
C GLY A 2 -10.22 -18.53 -6.40
N VAL A 3 -9.33 -18.92 -5.48
CA VAL A 3 -8.99 -18.22 -4.23
C VAL A 3 -8.65 -16.75 -4.50
N PHE A 4 -7.92 -16.46 -5.56
CA PHE A 4 -7.57 -15.09 -5.98
C PHE A 4 -8.79 -14.23 -6.32
N LYS A 5 -9.87 -14.78 -6.84
CA LYS A 5 -11.10 -14.05 -7.15
C LYS A 5 -11.87 -13.66 -5.88
N LYS A 6 -11.84 -14.52 -4.85
CA LYS A 6 -12.42 -14.22 -3.52
C LYS A 6 -11.59 -13.17 -2.77
N ILE A 7 -10.27 -13.24 -2.82
CA ILE A 7 -9.36 -12.27 -2.21
C ILE A 7 -9.56 -10.89 -2.87
N ASN A 8 -9.60 -10.83 -4.21
CA ASN A 8 -9.87 -9.59 -4.94
C ASN A 8 -11.24 -8.98 -4.59
N PHE A 9 -12.26 -9.80 -4.35
CA PHE A 9 -13.58 -9.31 -3.95
C PHE A 9 -13.57 -8.75 -2.52
N GLY A 10 -12.92 -9.45 -1.57
CA GLY A 10 -12.81 -9.00 -0.18
C GLY A 10 -12.00 -7.68 0.00
N LEU A 11 -10.97 -7.49 -0.83
CA LEU A 11 -10.13 -6.28 -0.81
C LEU A 11 -10.69 -5.12 -1.66
N ARG A 12 -11.78 -5.34 -2.40
CA ARG A 12 -12.34 -4.36 -3.33
C ARG A 12 -12.74 -3.06 -2.64
N LYS A 13 -13.33 -3.15 -1.44
CA LYS A 13 -13.75 -1.98 -0.66
C LYS A 13 -12.55 -1.18 -0.18
N THR A 14 -11.54 -1.83 0.38
CA THR A 14 -10.31 -1.19 0.86
C THR A 14 -9.54 -0.55 -0.31
N ARG A 15 -9.41 -1.26 -1.42
CA ARG A 15 -8.77 -0.76 -2.63
C ARG A 15 -9.50 0.46 -3.19
N ASN A 16 -10.83 0.41 -3.26
CA ASN A 16 -11.62 1.52 -3.79
C ASN A 16 -11.55 2.76 -2.88
N ASN A 17 -11.52 2.56 -1.55
CA ASN A 17 -11.43 3.67 -0.61
C ASN A 17 -10.05 4.34 -0.69
N MET A 18 -8.95 3.58 -0.70
CA MET A 18 -7.60 4.13 -0.77
C MET A 18 -7.29 4.73 -2.15
N SER A 19 -7.63 4.03 -3.24
CA SER A 19 -7.46 4.58 -4.59
C SER A 19 -8.33 5.80 -4.81
N GLY A 20 -9.56 5.80 -4.31
CA GLY A 20 -10.46 6.94 -4.42
C GLY A 20 -9.97 8.16 -3.65
N ALA A 21 -9.38 7.98 -2.46
CA ALA A 21 -8.80 9.08 -1.70
C ALA A 21 -7.62 9.71 -2.44
N ILE A 22 -6.70 8.90 -2.97
CA ILE A 22 -5.58 9.37 -3.77
C ILE A 22 -6.08 10.06 -5.06
N ASP A 23 -7.04 9.47 -5.76
CA ASP A 23 -7.61 10.06 -6.97
C ASP A 23 -8.25 11.42 -6.70
N ASN A 24 -9.01 11.57 -5.61
CA ASN A 24 -9.62 12.82 -5.21
C ASN A 24 -8.58 13.92 -4.92
N VAL A 25 -7.48 13.57 -4.25
CA VAL A 25 -6.38 14.51 -4.02
C VAL A 25 -5.76 14.93 -5.36
N LEU A 26 -5.39 13.97 -6.23
CA LEU A 26 -4.77 14.27 -7.52
C LEU A 26 -5.68 15.10 -8.44
N ASP A 27 -6.98 14.86 -8.42
CA ASP A 27 -7.96 15.59 -9.24
C ASP A 27 -8.21 17.03 -8.75
N SER A 28 -7.91 17.31 -7.46
CA SER A 28 -8.04 18.66 -6.90
C SER A 28 -6.88 19.60 -7.22
N TYR A 29 -5.77 19.05 -7.73
CA TYR A 29 -4.57 19.82 -8.05
C TYR A 29 -4.36 19.93 -9.57
N THR A 30 -3.92 21.10 -10.01
CA THR A 30 -3.53 21.38 -11.41
C THR A 30 -2.01 21.37 -11.61
N SER A 31 -1.25 21.41 -10.54
CA SER A 31 0.21 21.42 -10.52
C SER A 31 0.74 20.54 -9.39
N ILE A 32 2.00 20.14 -9.49
CA ILE A 32 2.68 19.39 -8.45
C ILE A 32 3.47 20.37 -7.58
N ASP A 33 3.03 20.55 -6.35
CA ASP A 33 3.63 21.42 -5.33
C ASP A 33 3.78 20.70 -3.99
N GLU A 34 4.28 21.38 -2.97
CA GLU A 34 4.49 20.76 -1.65
C GLU A 34 3.16 20.40 -0.98
N GLU A 35 2.12 21.21 -1.17
CA GLU A 35 0.80 20.96 -0.59
C GLU A 35 0.18 19.66 -1.12
N LEU A 36 0.39 19.33 -2.40
CA LEU A 36 -0.02 18.05 -2.97
C LEU A 36 0.62 16.85 -2.24
N PHE A 37 1.90 16.94 -1.90
CA PHE A 37 2.59 15.84 -1.19
C PHE A 37 2.08 15.69 0.23
N ASP A 38 1.79 16.78 0.94
CA ASP A 38 1.23 16.76 2.28
C ASP A 38 -0.17 16.13 2.30
N GLU A 39 -1.04 16.51 1.35
CA GLU A 39 -2.37 15.91 1.23
C GLU A 39 -2.33 14.44 0.80
N LEU A 40 -1.37 14.04 -0.04
CA LEU A 40 -1.17 12.64 -0.39
C LEU A 40 -0.70 11.82 0.82
N GLU A 41 0.19 12.37 1.66
CA GLU A 41 0.62 11.72 2.89
C GLU A 41 -0.56 11.52 3.85
N GLU A 42 -1.37 12.56 4.04
CA GLU A 42 -2.59 12.48 4.85
C GLU A 42 -3.58 11.44 4.31
N ALA A 43 -3.81 11.43 2.99
CA ALA A 43 -4.69 10.44 2.35
C ALA A 43 -4.18 9.00 2.52
N LEU A 44 -2.87 8.77 2.48
CA LEU A 44 -2.26 7.47 2.75
C LEU A 44 -2.47 7.05 4.21
N VAL A 45 -2.25 7.97 5.17
CA VAL A 45 -2.46 7.72 6.60
C VAL A 45 -3.94 7.43 6.89
N MET A 46 -4.85 8.18 6.30
CA MET A 46 -6.29 7.95 6.39
C MET A 46 -6.71 6.62 5.75
N GLY A 47 -5.96 6.15 4.76
CA GLY A 47 -6.09 4.82 4.16
C GLY A 47 -5.48 3.67 4.97
N ASP A 48 -5.13 3.93 6.23
CA ASP A 48 -4.53 2.96 7.18
C ASP A 48 -3.09 2.54 6.82
N VAL A 49 -2.40 3.37 6.06
CA VAL A 49 -0.94 3.26 5.87
C VAL A 49 -0.26 3.89 7.09
N GLY A 50 0.67 3.17 7.72
CA GLY A 50 1.40 3.73 8.86
C GLY A 50 2.14 5.02 8.50
N VAL A 51 2.18 5.99 9.42
CA VAL A 51 2.78 7.32 9.22
C VAL A 51 4.21 7.23 8.64
N THR A 52 5.04 6.35 9.20
CA THR A 52 6.42 6.15 8.71
C THR A 52 6.47 5.72 7.25
N THR A 53 5.59 4.79 6.86
CA THR A 53 5.53 4.28 5.48
C THR A 53 4.94 5.34 4.54
N ALA A 54 3.91 6.08 4.98
CA ALA A 54 3.33 7.17 4.19
C ALA A 54 4.39 8.25 3.90
N SER A 55 5.13 8.68 4.91
CA SER A 55 6.22 9.65 4.77
C SER A 55 7.35 9.15 3.86
N GLU A 56 7.70 7.87 3.92
CA GLU A 56 8.68 7.28 3.01
C GLU A 56 8.19 7.28 1.55
N ILE A 57 6.90 6.98 1.34
CA ILE A 57 6.29 7.00 0.00
C ILE A 57 6.33 8.42 -0.58
N THR A 58 5.88 9.42 0.18
CA THR A 58 5.83 10.82 -0.30
C THR A 58 7.20 11.40 -0.53
N LYS A 59 8.19 11.06 0.30
CA LYS A 59 9.59 11.44 0.10
C LYS A 59 10.16 10.88 -1.20
N ARG A 60 10.03 9.56 -1.44
CA ARG A 60 10.48 8.93 -2.69
C ARG A 60 9.74 9.50 -3.90
N LEU A 61 8.45 9.78 -3.74
CA LEU A 61 7.65 10.39 -4.78
C LEU A 61 8.17 11.78 -5.17
N ASN A 62 8.45 12.64 -4.20
CA ASN A 62 9.01 13.98 -4.44
C ASN A 62 10.35 13.89 -5.19
N GLU A 63 11.24 12.98 -4.77
CA GLU A 63 12.52 12.75 -5.47
C GLU A 63 12.31 12.30 -6.92
N ARG A 64 11.36 11.40 -7.19
CA ARG A 64 11.06 10.92 -8.55
C ARG A 64 10.44 12.00 -9.42
N VAL A 65 9.48 12.74 -8.87
CA VAL A 65 8.84 13.87 -9.58
C VAL A 65 9.90 14.87 -10.04
N ARG A 66 10.81 15.25 -9.15
CA ARG A 66 11.93 16.16 -9.48
C ARG A 66 12.87 15.56 -10.53
N LYS A 67 13.26 14.29 -10.36
CA LYS A 67 14.18 13.59 -11.26
C LYS A 67 13.60 13.39 -12.66
N LYS A 68 12.32 13.04 -12.77
CA LYS A 68 11.61 12.81 -14.05
C LYS A 68 11.03 14.09 -14.64
N GLY A 69 11.01 15.20 -13.89
CA GLY A 69 10.43 16.48 -14.33
C GLY A 69 8.93 16.40 -14.58
N LEU A 70 8.20 15.62 -13.77
CA LEU A 70 6.75 15.46 -13.92
C LEU A 70 6.04 16.76 -13.57
N LYS A 71 5.03 17.11 -14.37
CA LYS A 71 4.24 18.33 -14.19
C LYS A 71 2.74 18.05 -14.01
N ASN A 72 2.27 16.88 -14.44
CA ASN A 72 0.87 16.51 -14.38
C ASN A 72 0.61 15.65 -13.14
N PRO A 73 -0.31 16.04 -12.24
CA PRO A 73 -0.67 15.25 -11.07
C PRO A 73 -1.11 13.81 -11.40
N ASN A 74 -1.73 13.57 -12.55
CA ASN A 74 -2.14 12.22 -12.96
C ASN A 74 -0.96 11.26 -13.18
N ASP A 75 0.22 11.75 -13.54
CA ASP A 75 1.43 10.92 -13.69
C ASP A 75 1.95 10.42 -12.33
N VAL A 76 1.66 11.17 -11.27
CA VAL A 76 2.04 10.85 -9.88
C VAL A 76 1.43 9.52 -9.41
N LYS A 77 0.21 9.20 -9.86
CA LYS A 77 -0.46 7.93 -9.50
C LYS A 77 0.34 6.69 -9.93
N THR A 78 0.96 6.74 -11.09
CA THR A 78 1.79 5.64 -11.59
C THR A 78 3.05 5.50 -10.74
N GLU A 79 3.70 6.62 -10.38
CA GLU A 79 4.87 6.62 -9.52
C GLU A 79 4.58 6.08 -8.11
N ILE A 80 3.44 6.45 -7.51
CA ILE A 80 3.01 5.91 -6.21
C ILE A 80 2.90 4.39 -6.28
N LYS A 81 2.27 3.85 -7.34
CA LYS A 81 2.13 2.38 -7.50
C LYS A 81 3.48 1.68 -7.61
N GLU A 82 4.42 2.26 -8.36
CA GLU A 82 5.77 1.71 -8.50
C GLU A 82 6.52 1.74 -7.17
N ILE A 83 6.45 2.85 -6.42
CA ILE A 83 7.09 2.98 -5.11
C ILE A 83 6.53 1.96 -4.12
N VAL A 84 5.20 1.82 -4.08
CA VAL A 84 4.55 0.83 -3.20
C VAL A 84 4.95 -0.59 -3.58
N ALA A 85 5.00 -0.91 -4.88
CA ALA A 85 5.45 -2.22 -5.34
C ALA A 85 6.90 -2.51 -4.90
N GLU A 86 7.81 -1.54 -5.03
CA GLU A 86 9.19 -1.68 -4.58
C GLU A 86 9.32 -1.87 -3.05
N ILE A 87 8.49 -1.16 -2.26
CA ILE A 87 8.48 -1.33 -0.80
C ILE A 87 8.00 -2.73 -0.40
N LEU A 88 7.10 -3.32 -1.19
CA LEU A 88 6.56 -4.65 -0.95
C LEU A 88 7.46 -5.78 -1.49
N GLU A 89 8.42 -5.45 -2.37
CA GLU A 89 9.39 -6.44 -2.85
C GLU A 89 10.24 -6.99 -1.70
N GLY A 90 10.43 -8.32 -1.68
CA GLY A 90 11.26 -9.00 -0.68
C GLY A 90 10.54 -9.38 0.62
N GLY A 91 9.27 -9.04 0.80
CA GLY A 91 8.44 -9.47 1.92
C GLY A 91 7.78 -10.84 1.76
N GLU A 92 8.07 -11.55 0.68
CA GLU A 92 7.38 -12.79 0.27
C GLU A 92 7.96 -14.05 0.91
N ASP A 93 9.21 -13.98 1.39
CA ASP A 93 9.88 -15.13 2.01
C ASP A 93 9.65 -15.13 3.53
N MET A 94 8.99 -16.18 4.00
CA MET A 94 8.81 -16.42 5.44
C MET A 94 10.10 -16.88 6.15
N GLY A 95 11.21 -17.04 5.43
CA GLY A 95 12.49 -17.46 6.01
C GLY A 95 12.47 -18.86 6.64
N LEU A 96 11.62 -19.75 6.15
CA LEU A 96 11.51 -21.12 6.67
C LEU A 96 12.72 -21.95 6.23
N MET A 97 13.67 -22.12 7.14
CA MET A 97 14.97 -22.74 6.87
C MET A 97 15.04 -24.22 7.30
N THR A 98 14.00 -24.75 7.95
CA THR A 98 13.98 -26.11 8.53
C THR A 98 12.89 -26.98 7.91
N ILE A 99 13.15 -28.30 7.84
CA ILE A 99 12.18 -29.31 7.38
C ILE A 99 12.07 -30.39 8.47
N PRO A 100 10.95 -30.52 9.19
CA PRO A 100 9.75 -29.67 9.10
C PRO A 100 9.93 -28.31 9.75
N SER A 101 9.22 -27.29 9.22
CA SER A 101 9.10 -25.98 9.87
C SER A 101 7.81 -25.92 10.69
N ILE A 102 7.88 -25.34 11.88
CA ILE A 102 6.73 -25.17 12.79
C ILE A 102 6.46 -23.70 12.98
N ILE A 103 5.23 -23.25 12.67
CA ILE A 103 4.78 -21.88 12.90
C ILE A 103 3.71 -21.89 13.99
N LEU A 104 3.99 -21.21 15.10
CA LEU A 104 3.04 -21.06 16.21
C LEU A 104 2.30 -19.71 16.08
N VAL A 105 0.97 -19.76 15.88
CA VAL A 105 0.12 -18.58 15.83
C VAL A 105 -0.60 -18.40 17.15
N ILE A 106 -0.31 -17.30 17.85
CA ILE A 106 -0.85 -16.97 19.18
C ILE A 106 -1.71 -15.71 19.11
N GLY A 107 -2.68 -15.62 20.02
CA GLY A 107 -3.54 -14.44 20.15
C GLY A 107 -4.80 -14.76 20.94
N VAL A 108 -5.49 -13.72 21.41
CA VAL A 108 -6.78 -13.87 22.09
C VAL A 108 -7.90 -14.25 21.10
N ASN A 109 -9.06 -14.64 21.60
CA ASN A 109 -10.19 -14.99 20.75
C ASN A 109 -10.65 -13.79 19.90
N GLY A 110 -10.97 -14.02 18.63
CA GLY A 110 -11.50 -13.00 17.71
C GLY A 110 -10.45 -12.10 17.05
N VAL A 111 -9.14 -12.27 17.31
CA VAL A 111 -8.09 -11.44 16.66
C VAL A 111 -7.71 -11.88 15.24
N GLY A 112 -8.30 -12.96 14.73
CA GLY A 112 -8.06 -13.41 13.34
C GLY A 112 -6.99 -14.50 13.19
N LYS A 113 -6.66 -15.28 14.24
CA LYS A 113 -5.69 -16.39 14.18
C LYS A 113 -5.99 -17.37 13.06
N THR A 114 -7.23 -17.92 13.03
CA THR A 114 -7.66 -18.90 12.04
C THR A 114 -7.66 -18.32 10.63
N THR A 115 -8.05 -17.06 10.47
CA THR A 115 -8.03 -16.34 9.19
C THR A 115 -6.61 -16.18 8.68
N THR A 116 -5.68 -15.84 9.54
CA THR A 116 -4.24 -15.69 9.20
C THR A 116 -3.65 -17.04 8.79
N ILE A 117 -3.91 -18.11 9.55
CA ILE A 117 -3.46 -19.48 9.22
C ILE A 117 -4.00 -19.91 7.85
N GLY A 118 -5.29 -19.67 7.58
CA GLY A 118 -5.91 -20.01 6.29
C GLY A 118 -5.32 -19.23 5.11
N LYS A 119 -4.80 -18.03 5.32
CA LYS A 119 -4.12 -17.26 4.28
C LYS A 119 -2.67 -17.67 4.06
N MET A 120 -2.01 -18.15 5.11
CA MET A 120 -0.63 -18.65 5.01
C MET A 120 -0.55 -20.04 4.39
N ALA A 121 -1.58 -20.87 4.58
CA ALA A 121 -1.66 -22.20 3.99
C ALA A 121 -1.97 -22.14 2.49
#